data_3af33e5f94e4f03d4e165df91adc9870
#
_entry.id   3af33e5f94e4f03d4e165df91adc9870
#
_cell.length_a   1.000
_cell.length_b   1.000
_cell.length_c   1.000
_cell.angle_alpha   90.00
_cell.angle_beta   90.00
_cell.angle_gamma   90.00
#
_symmetry.space_group_name_H-M   'P 1'
#
loop_
_entity.id
_entity.type
_entity.pdbx_description
1 polymer ?
#
loop_
_entity_poly.entity_id
_entity_poly.type
_entity_poly.pdbx_seq_one_letter_code
_entity_poly.pdbx_strand_id
1 'polypeptide(L)'
;MKKILKWMRRNTGLVIVLLLTLVLLGFITVIFIKLLMGNSSGKYGNRLDGINEVVISDETYDSVKEEVMATAKAVEITTRLQGKIVYITIVLNNDISISGAKGIASDTLDNFTEEELGFYDFSFFLKWESEEGDTVVTGNKHHDLESITWVKS
;
A
#
# COMPACT_ATOMS: atom_id res chain seq x y z
N MET A 1 -37.13 -27.28 -39.26
CA MET A 1 -37.80 -26.57 -38.15
C MET A 1 -39.09 -27.24 -37.67
N LYS A 2 -40.07 -27.58 -38.54
CA LYS A 2 -41.35 -28.19 -38.11
C LYS A 2 -41.24 -29.53 -37.35
N LYS A 3 -40.21 -30.36 -37.62
CA LYS A 3 -40.00 -31.64 -36.91
C LYS A 3 -39.50 -31.42 -35.47
N ILE A 4 -38.64 -30.40 -35.23
CA ILE A 4 -38.12 -30.06 -33.91
C ILE A 4 -39.23 -29.51 -33.01
N LEU A 5 -40.05 -28.59 -33.52
CA LEU A 5 -41.20 -28.05 -32.80
C LEU A 5 -42.23 -29.16 -32.41
N LYS A 6 -42.46 -30.14 -33.29
CA LYS A 6 -43.37 -31.25 -33.00
C LYS A 6 -42.80 -32.19 -31.94
N TRP A 7 -41.45 -32.40 -31.93
CA TRP A 7 -40.75 -33.17 -30.89
C TRP A 7 -40.78 -32.45 -29.53
N MET A 8 -40.52 -31.14 -29.52
CA MET A 8 -40.58 -30.31 -28.31
C MET A 8 -41.96 -30.32 -27.66
N ARG A 9 -43.04 -30.22 -28.46
CA ARG A 9 -44.42 -30.31 -27.94
C ARG A 9 -44.75 -31.69 -27.37
N ARG A 10 -44.13 -32.76 -27.88
CA ARG A 10 -44.35 -34.13 -27.39
C ARG A 10 -43.57 -34.42 -26.12
N ASN A 11 -42.48 -33.73 -25.92
CA ASN A 11 -41.55 -33.93 -24.77
C ASN A 11 -41.39 -32.65 -23.94
N THR A 12 -42.48 -31.95 -23.66
CA THR A 12 -42.48 -30.65 -22.96
C THR A 12 -41.73 -30.69 -21.63
N GLY A 13 -41.88 -31.77 -20.85
CA GLY A 13 -41.15 -31.94 -19.59
C GLY A 13 -39.63 -31.98 -19.77
N LEU A 14 -39.17 -32.68 -20.82
CA LEU A 14 -37.75 -32.81 -21.14
C LEU A 14 -37.17 -31.47 -21.61
N VAL A 15 -37.95 -30.70 -22.37
CA VAL A 15 -37.56 -29.34 -22.80
C VAL A 15 -37.45 -28.37 -21.63
N ILE A 16 -38.39 -28.45 -20.67
CA ILE A 16 -38.34 -27.60 -19.45
C ILE A 16 -37.10 -27.94 -18.61
N VAL A 17 -36.80 -29.20 -18.39
CA VAL A 17 -35.61 -29.65 -17.66
C VAL A 17 -34.36 -29.15 -18.36
N LEU A 18 -34.26 -29.25 -19.68
CA LEU A 18 -33.10 -28.81 -20.44
C LEU A 18 -32.92 -27.29 -20.38
N LEU A 19 -34.01 -26.51 -20.42
CA LEU A 19 -33.98 -25.07 -20.23
C LEU A 19 -33.51 -24.69 -18.83
N LEU A 20 -34.02 -25.33 -17.78
CA LEU A 20 -33.61 -25.11 -16.40
C LEU A 20 -32.13 -25.43 -16.21
N THR A 21 -31.63 -26.51 -16.79
CA THR A 21 -30.21 -26.90 -16.73
C THR A 21 -29.32 -25.85 -17.41
N LEU A 22 -29.74 -25.31 -18.56
CA LEU A 22 -29.03 -24.24 -19.26
C LEU A 22 -28.94 -22.95 -18.44
N VAL A 23 -30.05 -22.56 -17.81
CA VAL A 23 -30.09 -21.39 -16.92
C VAL A 23 -29.17 -21.61 -15.72
N LEU A 24 -29.20 -22.79 -15.10
CA LEU A 24 -28.36 -23.13 -13.97
C LEU A 24 -26.87 -23.09 -14.36
N LEU A 25 -26.49 -23.65 -15.50
CA LEU A 25 -25.12 -23.58 -16.03
C LEU A 25 -24.70 -22.13 -16.29
N GLY A 26 -25.58 -21.28 -16.82
CA GLY A 26 -25.30 -19.85 -16.98
C GLY A 26 -25.02 -19.15 -15.65
N PHE A 27 -25.82 -19.42 -14.61
CA PHE A 27 -25.58 -18.88 -13.26
C PHE A 27 -24.25 -19.36 -12.69
N ILE A 28 -23.93 -20.64 -12.80
CA ILE A 28 -22.65 -21.19 -12.32
C ILE A 28 -21.48 -20.53 -13.05
N THR A 29 -21.60 -20.35 -14.37
CA THR A 29 -20.54 -19.70 -15.16
C THR A 29 -20.30 -18.24 -14.72
N VAL A 30 -21.38 -17.47 -14.48
CA VAL A 30 -21.28 -16.08 -13.99
C VAL A 30 -20.65 -16.03 -12.61
N ILE A 31 -21.04 -16.93 -11.69
CA ILE A 31 -20.44 -17.01 -10.35
C ILE A 31 -18.96 -17.38 -10.48
N PHE A 32 -18.61 -18.32 -11.33
CA PHE A 32 -17.23 -18.77 -11.54
C PHE A 32 -16.35 -17.67 -12.14
N ILE A 33 -16.88 -16.91 -13.11
CA ILE A 33 -16.20 -15.73 -13.66
C ILE A 33 -16.01 -14.67 -12.59
N LYS A 34 -17.03 -14.37 -11.77
CA LYS A 34 -16.92 -13.44 -10.65
C LYS A 34 -15.92 -13.91 -9.59
N LEU A 35 -15.80 -15.21 -9.35
CA LEU A 35 -14.85 -15.79 -8.40
C LEU A 35 -13.41 -15.71 -8.92
N LEU A 36 -13.20 -15.90 -10.23
CA LEU A 36 -11.89 -15.86 -10.87
C LEU A 36 -11.43 -14.44 -11.24
N MET A 37 -12.37 -13.57 -11.65
CA MET A 37 -12.08 -12.21 -12.09
C MET A 37 -12.59 -11.15 -11.11
N GLY A 38 -13.46 -11.52 -10.17
CA GLY A 38 -14.05 -10.64 -9.19
C GLY A 38 -13.25 -10.61 -7.92
N ASN A 39 -12.64 -9.48 -7.70
CA ASN A 39 -11.92 -9.07 -6.50
C ASN A 39 -10.73 -9.96 -6.13
N SER A 40 -9.61 -9.55 -6.62
CA SER A 40 -8.36 -9.70 -5.89
C SER A 40 -8.38 -8.84 -4.60
N SER A 41 -9.49 -8.85 -3.84
CA SER A 41 -9.41 -8.54 -2.42
C SER A 41 -8.66 -9.72 -1.81
N GLY A 42 -7.36 -9.71 -2.05
CA GLY A 42 -6.43 -10.65 -1.48
C GLY A 42 -6.60 -10.64 0.03
N LYS A 43 -6.01 -11.59 0.70
CA LYS A 43 -5.97 -11.75 2.16
C LYS A 43 -5.64 -10.45 2.93
N TYR A 44 -5.27 -9.38 2.22
CA TYR A 44 -4.87 -8.05 2.68
C TYR A 44 -5.86 -6.93 2.31
N GLY A 45 -7.06 -7.25 1.77
CA GLY A 45 -8.04 -6.25 1.33
C GLY A 45 -7.53 -5.36 0.19
N ASN A 46 -8.14 -4.18 0.02
CA ASN A 46 -7.79 -3.20 -1.02
C ASN A 46 -6.57 -2.33 -0.63
N ARG A 47 -5.78 -2.75 0.35
CA ARG A 47 -4.67 -1.95 0.90
C ARG A 47 -3.60 -1.60 -0.13
N LEU A 48 -3.49 -2.34 -1.23
CA LEU A 48 -2.52 -2.10 -2.30
C LEU A 48 -3.15 -1.50 -3.57
N ASP A 49 -4.44 -1.14 -3.55
CA ASP A 49 -5.08 -0.53 -4.70
C ASP A 49 -4.38 0.80 -5.05
N GLY A 50 -4.07 0.99 -6.34
CA GLY A 50 -3.39 2.17 -6.84
C GLY A 50 -1.86 2.20 -6.67
N ILE A 51 -1.23 1.18 -6.09
CA ILE A 51 0.24 1.17 -5.81
C ILE A 51 1.10 1.27 -7.09
N ASN A 52 0.54 0.94 -8.25
CA ASN A 52 1.22 1.08 -9.53
C ASN A 52 0.90 2.42 -10.23
N GLU A 53 0.01 3.22 -9.66
CA GLU A 53 -0.44 4.51 -10.22
C GLU A 53 0.35 5.66 -9.60
N VAL A 54 0.61 5.59 -8.29
CA VAL A 54 1.45 6.56 -7.57
C VAL A 54 2.80 5.91 -7.28
N VAL A 55 3.83 6.31 -8.02
CA VAL A 55 5.18 5.74 -7.91
C VAL A 55 6.14 6.79 -7.40
N ILE A 56 6.80 6.52 -6.29
CA ILE A 56 7.89 7.37 -5.79
C ILE A 56 9.13 7.09 -6.64
N SER A 57 9.72 8.14 -7.20
CA SER A 57 10.90 8.00 -8.05
C SER A 57 12.17 7.77 -7.23
N ASP A 58 13.19 7.17 -7.87
CA ASP A 58 14.51 7.02 -7.24
C ASP A 58 15.13 8.38 -6.92
N GLU A 59 14.88 9.39 -7.77
CA GLU A 59 15.34 10.77 -7.54
C GLU A 59 14.77 11.37 -6.25
N THR A 60 13.52 11.06 -5.90
CA THR A 60 12.90 11.50 -4.64
C THR A 60 13.66 10.91 -3.44
N TYR A 61 13.98 9.61 -3.48
CA TYR A 61 14.75 8.97 -2.41
C TYR A 61 16.18 9.52 -2.32
N ASP A 62 16.81 9.82 -3.45
CA ASP A 62 18.15 10.43 -3.48
C ASP A 62 18.12 11.85 -2.91
N SER A 63 17.10 12.66 -3.22
CA SER A 63 16.91 14.00 -2.66
C SER A 63 16.76 13.95 -1.13
N VAL A 64 15.90 13.06 -0.61
CA VAL A 64 15.74 12.82 0.83
C VAL A 64 17.08 12.48 1.48
N LYS A 65 17.88 11.62 0.85
CA LYS A 65 19.17 11.20 1.36
C LYS A 65 20.18 12.35 1.37
N GLU A 66 20.24 13.10 0.28
CA GLU A 66 21.15 14.26 0.16
C GLU A 66 20.81 15.33 1.21
N GLU A 67 19.52 15.66 1.37
CA GLU A 67 19.08 16.66 2.35
C GLU A 67 19.46 16.25 3.78
N VAL A 68 19.12 15.02 4.19
CA VAL A 68 19.44 14.53 5.54
C VAL A 68 20.94 14.51 5.78
N MET A 69 21.74 14.04 4.83
CA MET A 69 23.20 14.00 4.96
C MET A 69 23.84 15.39 4.95
N ALA A 70 23.23 16.36 4.24
CA ALA A 70 23.69 17.75 4.23
C ALA A 70 23.56 18.45 5.59
N THR A 71 22.71 17.96 6.49
CA THR A 71 22.61 18.50 7.87
C THR A 71 23.86 18.26 8.70
N ALA A 72 24.75 17.34 8.28
CA ALA A 72 25.90 16.85 9.03
C ALA A 72 25.55 16.31 10.45
N LYS A 73 24.28 16.02 10.70
CA LYS A 73 23.76 15.45 11.95
C LYS A 73 23.41 13.98 11.83
N ALA A 74 23.28 13.47 10.61
CA ALA A 74 23.05 12.06 10.31
C ALA A 74 24.36 11.37 9.93
N VAL A 75 24.50 10.13 10.35
CA VAL A 75 25.59 9.22 9.97
C VAL A 75 25.16 8.39 8.77
N GLU A 76 23.90 7.95 8.77
CA GLU A 76 23.35 7.09 7.76
C GLU A 76 21.84 7.34 7.61
N ILE A 77 21.34 7.18 6.40
CA ILE A 77 19.91 7.14 6.11
C ILE A 77 19.59 5.95 5.21
N THR A 78 18.51 5.25 5.53
CA THR A 78 17.98 4.15 4.73
C THR A 78 16.51 4.39 4.47
N THR A 79 16.11 4.28 3.20
CA THR A 79 14.71 4.37 2.76
C THR A 79 14.27 3.02 2.20
N ARG A 80 13.04 2.61 2.50
CA ARG A 80 12.47 1.36 1.99
C ARG A 80 10.96 1.47 1.84
N LEU A 81 10.46 1.16 0.66
CA LEU A 81 9.03 1.01 0.40
C LEU A 81 8.58 -0.44 0.63
N GLN A 82 7.54 -0.63 1.42
CA GLN A 82 6.91 -1.93 1.60
C GLN A 82 5.39 -1.80 1.61
N GLY A 83 4.76 -2.22 0.53
CA GLY A 83 3.34 -1.95 0.29
C GLY A 83 3.11 -0.44 0.20
N LYS A 84 2.18 0.10 0.96
CA LYS A 84 1.91 1.55 1.04
C LYS A 84 2.60 2.23 2.23
N ILE A 85 3.72 1.70 2.71
CA ILE A 85 4.46 2.29 3.82
C ILE A 85 5.88 2.58 3.36
N VAL A 86 6.28 3.84 3.45
CA VAL A 86 7.66 4.30 3.27
C VAL A 86 8.33 4.30 4.63
N TYR A 87 9.34 3.45 4.80
CA TYR A 87 10.18 3.39 5.99
C TYR A 87 11.41 4.25 5.79
N ILE A 88 11.65 5.19 6.69
CA ILE A 88 12.81 6.06 6.72
C ILE A 88 13.53 5.86 8.05
N THR A 89 14.72 5.30 7.99
CA THR A 89 15.59 5.13 9.15
C THR A 89 16.76 6.10 9.05
N ILE A 90 16.95 6.94 10.06
CA ILE A 90 18.03 7.90 10.16
C ILE A 90 18.87 7.56 11.39
N VAL A 91 20.12 7.22 11.17
CA VAL A 91 21.12 7.07 12.24
C VAL A 91 21.76 8.43 12.46
N LEU A 92 21.71 8.91 13.69
CA LEU A 92 22.03 10.27 14.08
C LEU A 92 23.30 10.32 14.94
N ASN A 93 24.02 11.43 14.84
CA ASN A 93 25.11 11.75 15.76
C ASN A 93 24.56 12.03 17.17
N ASN A 94 25.33 11.74 18.19
CA ASN A 94 24.94 11.94 19.60
C ASN A 94 24.85 13.41 20.03
N ASP A 95 25.24 14.35 19.17
CA ASP A 95 25.21 15.79 19.44
C ASP A 95 23.90 16.48 19.07
N ILE A 96 22.94 15.73 18.46
CA ILE A 96 21.62 16.26 18.12
C ILE A 96 20.59 15.92 19.18
N SER A 97 19.75 16.90 19.50
CA SER A 97 18.59 16.69 20.38
C SER A 97 17.46 15.91 19.67
N ILE A 98 16.62 15.25 20.46
CA ILE A 98 15.41 14.57 19.94
C ILE A 98 14.52 15.55 19.14
N SER A 99 14.37 16.79 19.60
CA SER A 99 13.60 17.81 18.88
C SER A 99 14.22 18.18 17.55
N GLY A 100 15.55 18.33 17.50
CA GLY A 100 16.26 18.60 16.25
C GLY A 100 16.13 17.44 15.25
N ALA A 101 16.27 16.21 15.74
CA ALA A 101 16.10 15.02 14.91
C ALA A 101 14.68 14.88 14.35
N LYS A 102 13.67 15.21 15.15
CA LYS A 102 12.27 15.26 14.67
C LYS A 102 12.06 16.34 13.61
N GLY A 103 12.76 17.47 13.71
CA GLY A 103 12.78 18.51 12.68
C GLY A 103 13.32 17.96 11.36
N ILE A 104 14.53 17.36 11.37
CA ILE A 104 15.12 16.74 10.17
C ILE A 104 14.16 15.74 9.53
N ALA A 105 13.51 14.87 10.33
CA ALA A 105 12.54 13.91 9.80
C ALA A 105 11.29 14.57 9.21
N SER A 106 10.86 15.71 9.75
CA SER A 106 9.72 16.45 9.18
C SER A 106 10.07 17.11 7.86
N ASP A 107 11.29 17.69 7.78
CA ASP A 107 11.77 18.37 6.58
C ASP A 107 11.88 17.39 5.39
N THR A 108 12.21 16.10 5.63
CA THR A 108 12.26 15.11 4.56
C THR A 108 10.92 14.92 3.82
N LEU A 109 9.79 15.26 4.44
CA LEU A 109 8.48 15.14 3.79
C LEU A 109 8.32 16.14 2.65
N ASP A 110 9.05 17.25 2.66
CA ASP A 110 8.99 18.28 1.62
C ASP A 110 9.54 17.79 0.26
N ASN A 111 10.27 16.66 0.26
CA ASN A 111 10.74 16.03 -0.97
C ASN A 111 9.66 15.20 -1.69
N PHE A 112 8.57 14.89 -1.03
CA PHE A 112 7.47 14.12 -1.59
C PHE A 112 6.37 15.02 -2.11
N THR A 113 5.74 14.64 -3.21
CA THR A 113 4.59 15.35 -3.76
C THR A 113 3.35 15.19 -2.87
N GLU A 114 2.39 16.13 -3.00
CA GLU A 114 1.11 16.03 -2.28
C GLU A 114 0.37 14.70 -2.58
N GLU A 115 0.50 14.19 -3.81
CA GLU A 115 -0.10 12.92 -4.21
C GLU A 115 0.56 11.75 -3.49
N GLU A 116 1.88 11.72 -3.39
CA GLU A 116 2.63 10.70 -2.66
C GLU A 116 2.35 10.75 -1.15
N LEU A 117 2.31 11.97 -0.57
CA LEU A 117 2.00 12.18 0.85
C LEU A 117 0.57 11.78 1.21
N GLY A 118 -0.38 11.92 0.26
CA GLY A 118 -1.78 11.50 0.41
C GLY A 118 -2.03 10.04 0.08
N PHE A 119 -1.05 9.34 -0.49
CA PHE A 119 -1.18 7.93 -0.87
C PHE A 119 -0.42 6.97 0.04
N TYR A 120 0.76 7.38 0.52
CA TYR A 120 1.64 6.56 1.35
C TYR A 120 1.59 6.96 2.82
N ASP A 121 1.69 5.95 3.68
CA ASP A 121 2.02 6.14 5.08
C ASP A 121 3.55 6.20 5.23
N PHE A 122 4.05 7.04 6.14
CA PHE A 122 5.48 7.14 6.42
C PHE A 122 5.78 6.69 7.84
N SER A 123 6.82 5.89 8.01
CA SER A 123 7.29 5.41 9.30
C SER A 123 8.76 5.78 9.49
N PHE A 124 9.02 6.62 10.48
CA PHE A 124 10.35 7.13 10.81
C PHE A 124 10.94 6.40 12.00
N PHE A 125 12.21 6.04 11.87
CA PHE A 125 13.02 5.49 12.94
C PHE A 125 14.28 6.35 13.09
N LEU A 126 14.31 7.16 14.16
CA LEU A 126 15.47 7.98 14.51
C LEU A 126 16.29 7.20 15.52
N LYS A 127 17.53 6.88 15.18
CA LYS A 127 18.42 6.05 15.98
C LYS A 127 19.64 6.83 16.42
N TRP A 128 19.99 6.69 17.68
CA TRP A 128 21.27 7.12 18.24
C TRP A 128 22.00 5.87 18.72
N GLU A 129 23.18 5.65 18.19
CA GLU A 129 24.06 4.56 18.62
C GLU A 129 24.97 5.06 19.75
N SER A 130 24.97 4.38 20.87
CA SER A 130 25.89 4.69 21.99
C SER A 130 26.43 3.40 22.63
N GLU A 131 27.57 3.53 23.34
CA GLU A 131 28.17 2.39 24.08
C GLU A 131 27.24 1.85 25.18
N GLU A 132 26.29 2.65 25.66
CA GLU A 132 25.34 2.28 26.71
C GLU A 132 24.06 1.64 26.18
N GLY A 133 23.89 1.63 24.85
CA GLY A 133 22.73 1.08 24.12
C GLY A 133 22.10 2.07 23.15
N ASP A 134 21.37 1.54 22.19
CA ASP A 134 20.75 2.35 21.15
C ASP A 134 19.45 2.97 21.64
N THR A 135 19.30 4.26 21.38
CA THR A 135 18.03 4.97 21.59
C THR A 135 17.29 5.05 20.26
N VAL A 136 16.02 4.69 20.24
CA VAL A 136 15.18 4.77 19.04
C VAL A 136 13.91 5.58 19.33
N VAL A 137 13.68 6.61 18.52
CA VAL A 137 12.43 7.38 18.53
C VAL A 137 11.67 7.06 17.24
N THR A 138 10.40 6.67 17.38
CA THR A 138 9.56 6.30 16.25
C THR A 138 8.49 7.36 15.99
N GLY A 139 8.30 7.71 14.74
CA GLY A 139 7.23 8.59 14.29
C GLY A 139 6.48 7.98 13.10
N ASN A 140 5.18 8.25 13.02
CA ASN A 140 4.35 7.78 11.92
C ASN A 140 3.52 8.94 11.36
N LYS A 141 3.48 9.08 10.05
CA LYS A 141 2.58 9.95 9.32
C LYS A 141 1.61 9.07 8.53
N HIS A 142 0.33 9.14 8.86
CA HIS A 142 -0.71 8.51 8.06
C HIS A 142 -1.01 9.38 6.83
N HIS A 143 -1.38 8.77 5.70
CA HIS A 143 -1.68 9.51 4.47
C HIS A 143 -2.76 10.58 4.64
N ASP A 144 -3.73 10.41 5.56
CA ASP A 144 -4.77 11.40 5.86
C ASP A 144 -4.30 12.52 6.81
N LEU A 145 -3.07 12.47 7.34
CA LEU A 145 -2.54 13.45 8.28
C LEU A 145 -1.45 14.30 7.64
N GLU A 146 -1.39 15.57 8.00
CA GLU A 146 -0.36 16.49 7.50
C GLU A 146 0.98 16.39 8.28
N SER A 147 0.94 15.85 9.51
CA SER A 147 2.11 15.85 10.39
C SER A 147 2.44 14.45 10.93
N ILE A 148 3.71 14.30 11.37
CA ILE A 148 4.20 13.08 12.00
C ILE A 148 3.72 13.01 13.44
N THR A 149 3.11 11.89 13.81
CA THR A 149 2.77 11.55 15.19
C THR A 149 3.93 10.76 15.80
N TRP A 150 4.54 11.32 16.85
CA TRP A 150 5.68 10.71 17.53
C TRP A 150 5.23 9.86 18.70
N VAL A 151 5.79 8.63 18.79
CA VAL A 151 5.60 7.77 19.95
C VAL A 151 6.51 8.29 21.08
N LYS A 152 5.95 8.47 22.27
CA LYS A 152 6.76 8.77 23.46
C LYS A 152 7.63 7.56 23.79
N SER A 153 8.93 7.73 23.72
CA SER A 153 9.91 6.83 24.33
C SER A 153 9.94 7.01 25.83
#